data_c52dded6870a0ff038abfee6c73d7315
#
_entry.id   c52dded6870a0ff038abfee6c73d7315
#
_cell.length_a   1.000
_cell.length_b   1.000
_cell.length_c   1.000
_cell.angle_alpha   90.00
_cell.angle_beta   90.00
_cell.angle_gamma   90.00
#
_symmetry.space_group_name_H-M   'P 1'
#
loop_
_entity.id
_entity.type
_entity.pdbx_description
1 polymer ?
#
loop_
_entity_poly.entity_id
_entity_poly.type
_entity_poly.pdbx_seq_one_letter_code
_entity_poly.pdbx_strand_id
1 'polypeptide(L)'
;MFDDFNFWNSFFGIELNTDDRFIKQLNRLFPVLQSEIWGVKQPVWVDTNDLWKLFIEIPELRAVIDKRASMMSSNKPLLVDKEGKEVTSHWFNDVLNKPNATQSWSDFVYSISVQDAIYSNTFIYAPKRSFKIVNLMIPLPSNKIQINLSGRKLKQMESEGLIDNYVFKYDNQSTEDISVDDMIYLMTNDGMNIVKPVSRLESLKFVLSNLKAQYKKRNVLLENIGAIGILTAQNNDIGGAIPMTPEDKKQIQKDWFRRSKDELIITESNVKWQPMSYPTKDLMLFEELNADKIALIDAFGLSINLFSSEKGTTFTNVRDSIRMCYQDTIIPETQQMYDSMMNQLGLDKEGLRLIAEFDHLPVLADDEFALSRSMKARAEALEKIVAMGVTLTEEEIRSIAGV
;
A
#
# COMPACT_ATOMS: atom_id res chain seq x y z
N MET A 1 -0.26 -27.31 -0.42
CA MET A 1 0.25 -27.63 0.92
C MET A 1 -0.18 -29.03 1.40
N PHE A 2 -1.17 -29.70 0.77
CA PHE A 2 -1.58 -31.07 1.08
C PHE A 2 -0.94 -32.13 0.17
N ASP A 3 -0.41 -31.77 -0.99
CA ASP A 3 0.19 -32.72 -1.94
C ASP A 3 1.60 -33.18 -1.56
N ASP A 4 2.34 -32.38 -0.81
CA ASP A 4 3.70 -32.75 -0.33
C ASP A 4 3.67 -33.84 0.76
N PHE A 5 2.57 -33.99 1.49
CA PHE A 5 2.44 -35.01 2.53
C PHE A 5 2.34 -36.43 1.95
N ASN A 6 1.72 -36.59 0.78
CA ASN A 6 1.59 -37.88 0.11
C ASN A 6 2.92 -38.37 -0.49
N PHE A 7 3.80 -37.46 -0.87
CA PHE A 7 5.14 -37.80 -1.37
C PHE A 7 6.00 -38.49 -0.31
N TRP A 8 5.96 -38.01 0.95
CA TRP A 8 6.73 -38.53 2.06
C TRP A 8 6.20 -39.89 2.57
N ASN A 9 4.90 -40.08 2.55
CA ASN A 9 4.29 -41.40 2.89
C ASN A 9 4.70 -42.48 1.89
N SER A 10 4.83 -42.14 0.61
CA SER A 10 5.28 -43.06 -0.43
C SER A 10 6.77 -43.40 -0.32
N PHE A 11 7.58 -42.49 0.20
CA PHE A 11 9.04 -42.68 0.26
C PHE A 11 9.52 -43.47 1.46
N PHE A 12 8.84 -43.36 2.60
CA PHE A 12 9.24 -44.01 3.86
C PHE A 12 8.37 -45.19 4.28
N GLY A 13 7.29 -45.50 3.56
CA GLY A 13 6.40 -46.63 3.87
C GLY A 13 5.74 -46.57 5.25
N ILE A 14 5.63 -45.37 5.81
CA ILE A 14 5.05 -45.11 7.13
C ILE A 14 3.67 -44.47 6.93
N GLU A 15 2.60 -45.20 7.27
CA GLU A 15 1.28 -44.60 7.43
C GLU A 15 1.29 -43.68 8.65
N LEU A 16 1.50 -42.40 8.43
CA LEU A 16 1.38 -41.37 9.47
C LEU A 16 -0.10 -41.14 9.75
N ASN A 17 -0.53 -41.50 10.92
CA ASN A 17 -1.85 -41.14 11.43
C ASN A 17 -1.92 -39.61 11.56
N THR A 18 -2.82 -39.01 10.80
CA THR A 18 -3.00 -37.54 10.69
C THR A 18 -3.68 -36.94 11.92
N ASP A 19 -3.50 -37.50 13.09
CA ASP A 19 -3.98 -36.92 14.32
C ASP A 19 -3.17 -35.68 14.66
N ASP A 20 -3.82 -34.53 14.69
CA ASP A 20 -3.26 -33.19 14.97
C ASP A 20 -2.39 -33.15 16.24
N ARG A 21 -2.64 -34.09 17.19
CA ARG A 21 -1.86 -34.27 18.42
C ARG A 21 -0.48 -34.88 18.14
N PHE A 22 -0.40 -35.83 17.21
CA PHE A 22 0.85 -36.49 16.85
C PHE A 22 1.78 -35.54 16.09
N ILE A 23 1.23 -34.73 15.18
CA ILE A 23 1.96 -33.66 14.45
C ILE A 23 2.47 -32.60 15.43
N LYS A 24 1.66 -32.22 16.42
CA LYS A 24 2.08 -31.31 17.49
C LYS A 24 3.14 -31.89 18.40
N GLN A 25 3.10 -33.16 18.67
CA GLN A 25 4.14 -33.86 19.44
C GLN A 25 5.43 -34.03 18.65
N LEU A 26 5.38 -34.38 17.35
CA LEU A 26 6.53 -34.42 16.46
C LEU A 26 7.20 -33.05 16.33
N ASN A 27 6.43 -32.02 16.16
CA ASN A 27 6.95 -30.61 16.10
C ASN A 27 7.54 -30.17 17.46
N ARG A 28 7.12 -30.78 18.58
CA ARG A 28 7.64 -30.50 19.92
C ARG A 28 8.90 -31.29 20.24
N LEU A 29 9.01 -32.51 19.72
CA LEU A 29 10.16 -33.41 19.92
C LEU A 29 11.28 -33.16 18.91
N PHE A 30 10.97 -32.68 17.72
CA PHE A 30 11.92 -32.44 16.62
C PHE A 30 11.83 -31.07 16.01
N PRO A 31 11.83 -29.95 16.79
CA PRO A 31 11.85 -28.59 16.22
C PRO A 31 13.13 -28.32 15.43
N VAL A 32 14.15 -29.14 15.64
CA VAL A 32 15.51 -29.01 15.10
C VAL A 32 15.65 -29.71 13.75
N LEU A 33 14.90 -30.78 13.49
CA LEU A 33 15.10 -31.64 12.32
C LEU A 33 14.73 -30.95 10.99
N GLN A 34 13.75 -30.05 10.95
CA GLN A 34 13.38 -29.37 9.72
C GLN A 34 14.26 -28.16 9.36
N SER A 35 14.83 -27.48 10.36
CA SER A 35 15.65 -26.28 10.11
C SER A 35 17.16 -26.56 10.03
N GLU A 36 17.65 -27.60 10.69
CA GLU A 36 19.08 -27.88 10.77
C GLU A 36 19.61 -28.87 9.73
N ILE A 37 18.81 -29.85 9.28
CA ILE A 37 19.27 -30.83 8.28
C ILE A 37 19.43 -30.21 6.88
N TRP A 38 18.59 -29.25 6.52
CA TRP A 38 18.63 -28.65 5.17
C TRP A 38 19.11 -27.21 5.13
N GLY A 39 19.36 -26.57 6.28
CA GLY A 39 19.80 -25.15 6.32
C GLY A 39 18.82 -24.15 5.73
N VAL A 40 17.64 -24.61 5.30
CA VAL A 40 16.62 -23.76 4.69
C VAL A 40 15.76 -23.17 5.79
N LYS A 41 16.01 -21.90 6.13
CA LYS A 41 15.10 -21.16 7.00
C LYS A 41 13.77 -21.01 6.28
N GLN A 42 12.69 -21.36 6.97
CA GLN A 42 11.34 -21.06 6.50
C GLN A 42 11.22 -19.55 6.20
N PRO A 43 10.61 -19.17 5.08
CA PRO A 43 10.40 -17.75 4.79
C PRO A 43 9.56 -17.14 5.91
N VAL A 44 10.04 -16.04 6.47
CA VAL A 44 9.31 -15.28 7.50
C VAL A 44 8.49 -14.22 6.80
N TRP A 45 7.18 -14.47 6.73
CA TRP A 45 6.23 -13.51 6.17
C TRP A 45 5.98 -12.35 7.13
N VAL A 46 5.69 -11.18 6.60
CA VAL A 46 5.23 -10.04 7.41
C VAL A 46 3.91 -10.38 8.09
N ASP A 47 3.75 -9.89 9.31
CA ASP A 47 2.49 -10.00 10.03
C ASP A 47 1.50 -8.94 9.49
N THR A 48 0.43 -9.41 8.87
CA THR A 48 -0.64 -8.55 8.35
C THR A 48 -1.69 -8.19 9.41
N ASN A 49 -1.55 -8.67 10.64
CA ASN A 49 -2.44 -8.25 11.73
C ASN A 49 -2.17 -6.80 12.18
N ASP A 50 -0.94 -6.29 11.95
CA ASP A 50 -0.59 -4.91 12.27
C ASP A 50 -0.13 -4.16 10.99
N LEU A 51 -1.10 -3.78 10.16
CA LEU A 51 -0.87 -3.07 8.89
C LEU A 51 -0.22 -1.69 9.11
N TRP A 52 -0.56 -1.02 10.22
CA TRP A 52 0.05 0.27 10.57
C TRP A 52 1.55 0.15 10.80
N LYS A 53 1.98 -0.92 11.45
CA LYS A 53 3.39 -1.21 11.65
C LYS A 53 4.14 -1.40 10.33
N LEU A 54 3.52 -2.09 9.35
CA LEU A 54 4.11 -2.24 8.02
C LEU A 54 4.31 -0.89 7.33
N PHE A 55 3.33 0.00 7.41
CA PHE A 55 3.41 1.36 6.87
C PHE A 55 4.56 2.18 7.50
N ILE A 56 4.82 1.99 8.80
CA ILE A 56 5.93 2.69 9.50
C ILE A 56 7.30 2.07 9.18
N GLU A 57 7.37 0.74 9.08
CA GLU A 57 8.66 0.02 8.98
C GLU A 57 9.19 -0.07 7.54
N ILE A 58 8.34 0.02 6.50
CA ILE A 58 8.74 -0.15 5.10
C ILE A 58 8.70 1.21 4.39
N PRO A 59 9.87 1.82 4.11
CA PRO A 59 9.94 3.17 3.53
C PRO A 59 9.26 3.29 2.16
N GLU A 60 9.38 2.26 1.31
CA GLU A 60 8.77 2.24 -0.02
C GLU A 60 7.24 2.26 0.08
N LEU A 61 6.68 1.46 1.00
CA LEU A 61 5.23 1.44 1.25
C LEU A 61 4.74 2.82 1.69
N ARG A 62 5.47 3.41 2.64
CA ARG A 62 5.15 4.75 3.12
C ARG A 62 5.20 5.79 2.00
N ALA A 63 6.26 5.78 1.20
CA ALA A 63 6.42 6.74 0.10
C ALA A 63 5.29 6.64 -0.94
N VAL A 64 4.84 5.42 -1.25
CA VAL A 64 3.75 5.18 -2.20
C VAL A 64 2.41 5.67 -1.62
N ILE A 65 2.10 5.32 -0.38
CA ILE A 65 0.86 5.74 0.27
C ILE A 65 0.81 7.26 0.48
N ASP A 66 1.90 7.85 0.99
CA ASP A 66 1.99 9.30 1.20
C ASP A 66 1.84 10.06 -0.14
N LYS A 67 2.45 9.55 -1.22
CA LYS A 67 2.32 10.14 -2.55
C LYS A 67 0.89 10.08 -3.05
N ARG A 68 0.22 8.92 -2.97
CA ARG A 68 -1.18 8.75 -3.34
C ARG A 68 -2.09 9.68 -2.55
N ALA A 69 -1.94 9.69 -1.22
CA ALA A 69 -2.75 10.53 -0.34
C ALA A 69 -2.54 12.03 -0.61
N SER A 70 -1.30 12.45 -0.88
CA SER A 70 -0.97 13.82 -1.27
C SER A 70 -1.62 14.22 -2.61
N MET A 71 -1.64 13.30 -3.58
CA MET A 71 -2.32 13.54 -4.86
C MET A 71 -3.83 13.66 -4.68
N MET A 72 -4.46 12.77 -3.89
CA MET A 72 -5.89 12.83 -3.58
C MET A 72 -6.26 14.10 -2.83
N SER A 73 -5.45 14.51 -1.85
CA SER A 73 -5.70 15.69 -1.02
C SER A 73 -5.47 17.04 -1.74
N SER A 74 -4.90 17.02 -2.93
CA SER A 74 -4.69 18.22 -3.74
C SER A 74 -5.96 18.72 -4.44
N ASN A 75 -7.09 17.99 -4.36
CA ASN A 75 -8.35 18.40 -4.91
C ASN A 75 -8.96 19.61 -4.18
N LYS A 76 -9.82 20.36 -4.88
CA LYS A 76 -10.73 21.33 -4.29
C LYS A 76 -12.14 20.72 -4.24
N PRO A 77 -12.78 20.68 -3.07
CA PRO A 77 -14.15 20.19 -2.99
C PRO A 77 -15.11 21.24 -3.55
N LEU A 78 -15.98 20.84 -4.46
CA LEU A 78 -17.00 21.70 -5.05
C LEU A 78 -18.39 21.09 -4.83
N LEU A 79 -19.25 21.77 -4.08
CA LEU A 79 -20.62 21.35 -3.87
C LEU A 79 -21.49 21.89 -5.02
N VAL A 80 -22.14 20.98 -5.75
CA VAL A 80 -23.00 21.33 -6.88
C VAL A 80 -24.40 20.78 -6.74
N ASP A 81 -25.36 21.40 -7.42
CA ASP A 81 -26.72 20.90 -7.57
C ASP A 81 -26.84 19.90 -8.72
N LYS A 82 -28.08 19.45 -9.01
CA LYS A 82 -28.36 18.52 -10.11
C LYS A 82 -28.05 19.08 -11.50
N GLU A 83 -27.99 20.40 -11.63
CA GLU A 83 -27.73 21.09 -12.89
C GLU A 83 -26.22 21.36 -13.05
N GLY A 84 -25.38 20.94 -12.07
CA GLY A 84 -23.95 21.15 -12.07
C GLY A 84 -23.54 22.57 -11.64
N LYS A 85 -24.46 23.35 -11.07
CA LYS A 85 -24.18 24.71 -10.59
C LYS A 85 -23.67 24.69 -9.15
N GLU A 86 -22.65 25.48 -8.86
CA GLU A 86 -22.07 25.59 -7.53
C GLU A 86 -23.07 26.12 -6.51
N VAL A 87 -23.16 25.45 -5.37
CA VAL A 87 -24.03 25.78 -4.23
C VAL A 87 -23.17 26.33 -3.09
N THR A 88 -23.19 27.66 -2.90
CA THR A 88 -22.36 28.35 -1.90
C THR A 88 -23.08 28.56 -0.55
N SER A 89 -24.42 28.49 -0.51
CA SER A 89 -25.22 28.81 0.68
C SER A 89 -25.74 27.59 1.43
N HIS A 90 -24.97 26.52 1.48
CA HIS A 90 -25.35 25.29 2.20
C HIS A 90 -24.46 25.08 3.42
N TRP A 91 -25.02 24.58 4.54
CA TRP A 91 -24.27 24.34 5.79
C TRP A 91 -23.04 23.44 5.60
N PHE A 92 -23.07 22.55 4.63
CA PHE A 92 -21.97 21.63 4.35
C PHE A 92 -20.71 22.36 3.85
N ASN A 93 -20.83 23.55 3.25
CA ASN A 93 -19.68 24.36 2.88
C ASN A 93 -18.83 24.81 4.09
N ASP A 94 -19.45 24.99 5.24
CA ASP A 94 -18.70 25.28 6.47
C ASP A 94 -17.82 24.10 6.88
N VAL A 95 -18.33 22.88 6.71
CA VAL A 95 -17.57 21.64 6.97
C VAL A 95 -16.47 21.45 5.93
N LEU A 96 -16.73 21.75 4.64
CA LEU A 96 -15.71 21.70 3.60
C LEU A 96 -14.57 22.71 3.86
N ASN A 97 -14.88 23.86 4.38
CA ASN A 97 -13.87 24.85 4.76
C ASN A 97 -13.08 24.42 6.02
N LYS A 98 -13.76 23.82 7.00
CA LYS A 98 -13.15 23.41 8.27
C LYS A 98 -13.83 22.18 8.84
N PRO A 99 -13.41 20.96 8.48
CA PRO A 99 -14.06 19.72 8.93
C PRO A 99 -13.96 19.49 10.44
N ASN A 100 -12.88 19.97 11.06
CA ASN A 100 -12.69 19.92 12.51
C ASN A 100 -11.75 21.02 12.99
N ALA A 101 -11.51 21.08 14.32
CA ALA A 101 -10.72 22.15 14.92
C ALA A 101 -9.24 22.18 14.49
N THR A 102 -8.69 21.04 14.04
CA THR A 102 -7.26 20.87 13.82
C THR A 102 -6.87 20.66 12.37
N GLN A 103 -7.80 20.34 11.47
CA GLN A 103 -7.51 19.95 10.09
C GLN A 103 -8.19 20.91 9.10
N SER A 104 -7.50 21.21 8.00
CA SER A 104 -8.10 21.73 6.78
C SER A 104 -8.78 20.56 6.02
N TRP A 105 -9.55 20.87 4.98
CA TRP A 105 -10.13 19.83 4.11
C TRP A 105 -9.05 18.96 3.44
N SER A 106 -7.96 19.56 3.00
CA SER A 106 -6.83 18.84 2.42
C SER A 106 -6.20 17.86 3.41
N ASP A 107 -5.96 18.28 4.68
CA ASP A 107 -5.42 17.41 5.72
C ASP A 107 -6.40 16.28 6.07
N PHE A 108 -7.70 16.59 6.05
CA PHE A 108 -8.75 15.61 6.29
C PHE A 108 -8.76 14.54 5.18
N VAL A 109 -8.77 14.97 3.89
CA VAL A 109 -8.72 14.05 2.74
C VAL A 109 -7.42 13.23 2.75
N TYR A 110 -6.29 13.84 3.08
CA TYR A 110 -5.03 13.11 3.25
C TYR A 110 -5.16 12.01 4.29
N SER A 111 -5.70 12.31 5.47
CA SER A 111 -5.84 11.36 6.57
C SER A 111 -6.73 10.18 6.21
N ILE A 112 -7.89 10.42 5.58
CA ILE A 112 -8.80 9.35 5.14
C ILE A 112 -8.20 8.53 4.02
N SER A 113 -7.46 9.16 3.08
CA SER A 113 -6.78 8.46 1.98
C SER A 113 -5.67 7.54 2.46
N VAL A 114 -4.89 7.94 3.49
CA VAL A 114 -3.89 7.07 4.12
C VAL A 114 -4.54 5.85 4.76
N GLN A 115 -5.64 6.05 5.50
CA GLN A 115 -6.36 4.94 6.15
C GLN A 115 -6.98 3.99 5.12
N ASP A 116 -7.59 4.52 4.06
CA ASP A 116 -8.11 3.72 2.96
C ASP A 116 -7.00 2.89 2.30
N ALA A 117 -5.86 3.48 2.02
CA ALA A 117 -4.73 2.78 1.43
C ALA A 117 -4.19 1.62 2.30
N ILE A 118 -4.21 1.79 3.62
CA ILE A 118 -3.70 0.79 4.58
C ILE A 118 -4.75 -0.29 4.88
N TYR A 119 -6.00 0.11 5.14
CA TYR A 119 -7.04 -0.78 5.67
C TYR A 119 -8.13 -1.10 4.67
N SER A 120 -8.17 -0.42 3.51
CA SER A 120 -9.27 -0.43 2.52
C SER A 120 -10.62 0.00 3.12
N ASN A 121 -10.57 0.65 4.27
CA ASN A 121 -11.72 1.26 4.94
C ASN A 121 -11.33 2.47 5.76
N THR A 122 -12.30 3.35 5.99
CA THR A 122 -12.11 4.56 6.77
C THR A 122 -13.37 4.89 7.56
N PHE A 123 -13.19 5.32 8.77
CA PHE A 123 -14.26 5.72 9.68
C PHE A 123 -14.17 7.21 9.98
N ILE A 124 -15.27 7.91 9.78
CA ILE A 124 -15.35 9.35 10.02
C ILE A 124 -16.48 9.59 11.04
N TYR A 125 -16.11 10.06 12.20
CA TYR A 125 -17.09 10.48 13.19
C TYR A 125 -17.72 11.80 12.76
N ALA A 126 -19.03 11.79 12.53
CA ALA A 126 -19.80 12.91 11.99
C ALA A 126 -21.14 13.03 12.73
N PRO A 127 -21.15 13.46 14.01
CA PRO A 127 -22.35 13.48 14.82
C PRO A 127 -23.40 14.41 14.24
N LYS A 128 -24.59 13.86 14.01
CA LYS A 128 -25.76 14.59 13.54
C LYS A 128 -26.40 15.32 14.71
N ARG A 129 -26.38 16.64 14.65
CA ARG A 129 -27.10 17.52 15.61
C ARG A 129 -28.54 17.74 15.16
N SER A 130 -29.24 18.62 15.87
CA SER A 130 -30.60 19.03 15.54
C SER A 130 -30.72 19.38 14.04
N PHE A 131 -31.81 18.94 13.41
CA PHE A 131 -32.05 19.09 11.96
C PHE A 131 -31.12 18.30 11.04
N LYS A 132 -30.47 17.22 11.52
CA LYS A 132 -29.54 16.37 10.73
C LYS A 132 -28.30 17.10 10.19
N ILE A 133 -27.97 18.26 10.74
CA ILE A 133 -26.79 19.03 10.35
C ILE A 133 -25.55 18.43 11.00
N VAL A 134 -24.52 18.17 10.22
CA VAL A 134 -23.19 17.76 10.68
C VAL A 134 -22.29 18.99 10.71
N ASN A 135 -21.74 19.31 11.88
CA ASN A 135 -20.84 20.45 12.06
C ASN A 135 -19.39 20.03 12.29
N LEU A 136 -19.12 18.75 12.34
CA LEU A 136 -17.83 18.20 12.73
C LEU A 136 -17.60 16.87 12.00
N MET A 137 -16.46 16.71 11.40
CA MET A 137 -16.02 15.45 10.80
C MET A 137 -14.59 15.12 11.27
N ILE A 138 -14.44 14.01 12.00
CA ILE A 138 -13.16 13.57 12.54
C ILE A 138 -12.83 12.18 11.97
N PRO A 139 -11.72 12.02 11.24
CA PRO A 139 -11.27 10.70 10.81
C PRO A 139 -10.76 9.91 12.03
N LEU A 140 -11.37 8.77 12.31
CA LEU A 140 -10.99 7.88 13.39
C LEU A 140 -10.02 6.81 12.89
N PRO A 141 -9.03 6.38 13.71
CA PRO A 141 -8.10 5.32 13.33
C PRO A 141 -8.83 3.99 13.08
N SER A 142 -8.78 3.47 11.86
CA SER A 142 -9.52 2.26 11.45
C SER A 142 -9.14 1.02 12.27
N ASN A 143 -7.92 0.93 12.77
CA ASN A 143 -7.47 -0.18 13.62
C ASN A 143 -8.04 -0.14 15.06
N LYS A 144 -8.65 0.97 15.46
CA LYS A 144 -9.27 1.14 16.78
C LYS A 144 -10.78 1.01 16.76
N ILE A 145 -11.38 0.79 15.58
CA ILE A 145 -12.82 0.65 15.42
C ILE A 145 -13.16 -0.83 15.28
N GLN A 146 -14.11 -1.27 16.09
CA GLN A 146 -14.76 -2.57 15.95
C GLN A 146 -16.17 -2.36 15.41
N ILE A 147 -16.53 -3.13 14.36
CA ILE A 147 -17.87 -3.13 13.78
C ILE A 147 -18.66 -4.25 14.46
N ASN A 148 -19.79 -3.92 15.06
CA ASN A 148 -20.72 -4.88 15.60
C ASN A 148 -21.86 -5.10 14.60
N LEU A 149 -22.05 -6.38 14.23
CA LEU A 149 -23.10 -6.77 13.30
C LEU A 149 -24.41 -7.05 14.03
N SER A 150 -25.53 -6.66 13.44
CA SER A 150 -26.85 -6.80 14.01
C SER A 150 -27.34 -8.24 14.17
N GLY A 151 -26.61 -9.23 13.64
CA GLY A 151 -27.03 -10.66 13.66
C GLY A 151 -28.32 -10.96 12.90
N ARG A 152 -28.85 -9.99 12.16
CA ARG A 152 -30.13 -10.09 11.45
C ARG A 152 -30.00 -10.95 10.19
N LYS A 153 -31.10 -11.64 9.83
CA LYS A 153 -31.19 -12.39 8.57
C LYS A 153 -31.38 -11.44 7.40
N LEU A 154 -30.93 -11.81 6.20
CA LEU A 154 -31.02 -11.01 4.98
C LEU A 154 -32.40 -10.38 4.73
N LYS A 155 -33.50 -11.09 5.05
CA LYS A 155 -34.86 -10.57 4.91
C LYS A 155 -35.21 -9.42 5.88
N GLN A 156 -34.45 -9.25 6.94
CA GLN A 156 -34.67 -8.19 7.96
C GLN A 156 -33.80 -6.96 7.68
N MET A 157 -32.95 -7.04 6.65
CA MET A 157 -32.02 -5.97 6.29
C MET A 157 -32.64 -4.88 5.41
N GLU A 158 -33.85 -5.10 4.90
CA GLU A 158 -34.55 -4.11 4.05
C GLU A 158 -34.84 -2.79 4.78
N SER A 159 -35.04 -2.82 6.09
CA SER A 159 -35.37 -1.65 6.90
C SER A 159 -34.26 -1.17 7.84
N GLU A 160 -33.35 -2.07 8.21
CA GLU A 160 -32.35 -1.81 9.24
C GLU A 160 -31.04 -2.45 8.84
N GLY A 161 -30.00 -1.68 8.58
CA GLY A 161 -28.73 -2.13 8.03
C GLY A 161 -28.05 -3.32 8.74
N LEU A 162 -26.96 -3.80 8.17
CA LEU A 162 -26.15 -4.93 8.67
C LEU A 162 -25.40 -4.60 9.97
N ILE A 163 -25.07 -3.34 10.17
CA ILE A 163 -24.25 -2.85 11.27
C ILE A 163 -25.19 -2.35 12.36
N ASP A 164 -24.94 -2.78 13.60
CA ASP A 164 -25.69 -2.37 14.77
C ASP A 164 -25.12 -1.09 15.41
N ASN A 165 -23.81 -1.12 15.70
CA ASN A 165 -23.05 0.03 16.19
C ASN A 165 -21.57 -0.15 15.88
N TYR A 166 -20.81 0.92 16.10
CA TYR A 166 -19.37 0.93 16.08
C TYR A 166 -18.84 1.13 17.50
N VAL A 167 -17.74 0.45 17.83
CA VAL A 167 -17.08 0.59 19.13
C VAL A 167 -15.68 1.15 18.91
N PHE A 168 -15.45 2.36 19.38
CA PHE A 168 -14.13 2.97 19.37
C PHE A 168 -13.34 2.55 20.61
N LYS A 169 -12.09 2.12 20.43
CA LYS A 169 -11.19 1.69 21.51
C LYS A 169 -10.11 2.75 21.74
N TYR A 170 -10.15 3.36 22.90
CA TYR A 170 -9.12 4.30 23.34
C TYR A 170 -7.83 3.58 23.77
N ASP A 171 -6.71 4.31 23.83
CA ASP A 171 -5.42 3.75 24.25
C ASP A 171 -5.42 3.28 25.71
N ASN A 172 -6.24 3.90 26.56
CA ASN A 172 -6.44 3.52 27.96
C ASN A 172 -7.39 2.32 28.16
N GLN A 173 -7.70 1.59 27.09
CA GLN A 173 -8.62 0.44 27.05
C GLN A 173 -10.10 0.80 27.33
N SER A 174 -10.46 2.06 27.52
CA SER A 174 -11.86 2.45 27.53
C SER A 174 -12.47 2.33 26.13
N THR A 175 -13.77 2.10 26.08
CA THR A 175 -14.51 1.95 24.83
C THR A 175 -15.66 2.96 24.79
N GLU A 176 -16.00 3.41 23.60
CA GLU A 176 -17.13 4.28 23.33
C GLU A 176 -17.98 3.70 22.21
N ASP A 177 -19.27 3.54 22.46
CA ASP A 177 -20.22 3.08 21.47
C ASP A 177 -20.68 4.26 20.62
N ILE A 178 -20.55 4.12 19.31
CA ILE A 178 -20.92 5.15 18.32
C ILE A 178 -22.08 4.61 17.47
N SER A 179 -23.14 5.40 17.39
CA SER A 179 -24.29 5.08 16.55
C SER A 179 -23.90 5.04 15.05
N VAL A 180 -24.59 4.19 14.29
CA VAL A 180 -24.46 4.15 12.82
C VAL A 180 -24.80 5.51 12.21
N ASP A 181 -25.73 6.26 12.79
CA ASP A 181 -26.13 7.58 12.29
C ASP A 181 -25.05 8.66 12.46
N ASP A 182 -24.14 8.48 13.41
CA ASP A 182 -23.05 9.41 13.71
C ASP A 182 -21.71 9.00 13.09
N MET A 183 -21.71 7.93 12.29
CA MET A 183 -20.51 7.41 11.63
C MET A 183 -20.69 7.38 10.13
N ILE A 184 -19.75 7.94 9.41
CA ILE A 184 -19.59 7.71 7.97
C ILE A 184 -18.54 6.61 7.80
N TYR A 185 -18.95 5.50 7.20
CA TYR A 185 -18.10 4.36 6.93
C TYR A 185 -17.81 4.26 5.43
N LEU A 186 -16.59 4.59 5.05
CA LEU A 186 -16.12 4.46 3.68
C LEU A 186 -15.38 3.12 3.53
N MET A 187 -15.72 2.37 2.50
CA MET A 187 -15.16 1.06 2.24
C MET A 187 -14.82 0.93 0.76
N THR A 188 -13.58 0.52 0.47
CA THR A 188 -13.18 0.10 -0.87
C THR A 188 -13.73 -1.29 -1.12
N ASN A 189 -14.58 -1.45 -2.13
CA ASN A 189 -15.23 -2.71 -2.44
C ASN A 189 -14.20 -3.72 -2.99
N ASP A 190 -14.07 -4.87 -2.32
CA ASP A 190 -13.23 -5.99 -2.74
C ASP A 190 -13.98 -7.09 -3.51
N GLY A 191 -15.29 -6.89 -3.74
CA GLY A 191 -16.15 -7.79 -4.47
C GLY A 191 -16.68 -9.02 -3.70
N MET A 192 -16.16 -9.27 -2.50
CA MET A 192 -16.55 -10.45 -1.69
C MET A 192 -17.12 -10.07 -0.33
N ASN A 193 -16.57 -9.08 0.33
CA ASN A 193 -16.93 -8.70 1.68
C ASN A 193 -17.88 -7.50 1.67
N ILE A 194 -19.02 -7.65 2.36
CA ILE A 194 -20.08 -6.62 2.40
C ILE A 194 -19.82 -5.60 3.52
N VAL A 195 -19.13 -6.00 4.58
CA VAL A 195 -18.98 -5.15 5.77
C VAL A 195 -17.55 -4.76 6.06
N LYS A 196 -16.60 -5.69 5.90
CA LYS A 196 -15.18 -5.42 6.16
C LYS A 196 -14.36 -5.89 4.97
N PRO A 197 -13.77 -4.98 4.20
CA PRO A 197 -12.95 -5.34 3.05
C PRO A 197 -11.65 -5.98 3.49
N VAL A 198 -11.05 -6.76 2.61
CA VAL A 198 -9.68 -7.21 2.75
C VAL A 198 -8.75 -6.06 2.38
N SER A 199 -7.76 -5.79 3.21
CA SER A 199 -6.77 -4.76 2.91
C SER A 199 -5.98 -5.07 1.63
N ARG A 200 -5.74 -4.06 0.81
CA ARG A 200 -4.85 -4.16 -0.37
C ARG A 200 -3.45 -4.65 0.04
N LEU A 201 -2.99 -4.33 1.24
CA LEU A 201 -1.69 -4.79 1.76
C LEU A 201 -1.61 -6.30 2.00
N GLU A 202 -2.74 -6.98 2.20
CA GLU A 202 -2.73 -8.44 2.34
C GLU A 202 -2.32 -9.15 1.04
N SER A 203 -2.73 -8.64 -0.12
CA SER A 203 -2.27 -9.15 -1.41
C SER A 203 -0.79 -8.89 -1.67
N LEU A 204 -0.22 -7.87 -1.04
CA LEU A 204 1.18 -7.47 -1.14
C LEU A 204 2.09 -8.15 -0.10
N LYS A 205 1.56 -9.08 0.69
CA LYS A 205 2.28 -9.74 1.79
C LYS A 205 3.66 -10.28 1.38
N PHE A 206 3.77 -10.88 0.21
CA PHE A 206 5.04 -11.43 -0.28
C PHE A 206 6.03 -10.33 -0.65
N VAL A 207 5.59 -9.32 -1.39
CA VAL A 207 6.40 -8.15 -1.78
C VAL A 207 6.93 -7.42 -0.54
N LEU A 208 6.05 -7.14 0.43
CA LEU A 208 6.43 -6.48 1.68
C LEU A 208 7.40 -7.33 2.52
N SER A 209 7.22 -8.66 2.51
CA SER A 209 8.14 -9.58 3.19
C SER A 209 9.53 -9.58 2.56
N ASN A 210 9.60 -9.57 1.23
CA ASN A 210 10.86 -9.49 0.49
C ASN A 210 11.58 -8.17 0.79
N LEU A 211 10.90 -7.03 0.70
CA LEU A 211 11.47 -5.72 1.02
C LEU A 211 12.05 -5.70 2.44
N LYS A 212 11.29 -6.16 3.43
CA LYS A 212 11.76 -6.23 4.83
C LYS A 212 12.95 -7.16 5.00
N ALA A 213 12.93 -8.33 4.35
CA ALA A 213 14.04 -9.29 4.40
C ALA A 213 15.31 -8.75 3.75
N GLN A 214 15.19 -8.02 2.63
CA GLN A 214 16.31 -7.39 1.93
C GLN A 214 16.96 -6.30 2.80
N TYR A 215 16.18 -5.44 3.45
CA TYR A 215 16.71 -4.45 4.41
C TYR A 215 17.47 -5.12 5.55
N LYS A 216 16.88 -6.16 6.16
CA LYS A 216 17.53 -6.91 7.23
C LYS A 216 18.84 -7.55 6.77
N LYS A 217 18.84 -8.19 5.61
CA LYS A 217 20.02 -8.84 5.05
C LYS A 217 21.12 -7.83 4.73
N ARG A 218 20.75 -6.68 4.13
CA ARG A 218 21.69 -5.60 3.83
C ARG A 218 22.30 -5.02 5.09
N ASN A 219 21.53 -4.81 6.14
CA ASN A 219 22.05 -4.34 7.43
C ASN A 219 23.07 -5.32 8.00
N VAL A 220 22.75 -6.62 8.03
CA VAL A 220 23.69 -7.66 8.50
C VAL A 220 24.98 -7.67 7.67
N LEU A 221 24.91 -7.50 6.36
CA LEU A 221 26.10 -7.43 5.50
C LEU A 221 26.94 -6.20 5.79
N LEU A 222 26.32 -5.06 6.07
CA LEU A 222 27.02 -3.81 6.42
C LEU A 222 27.68 -3.91 7.80
N GLU A 223 27.00 -4.50 8.78
CA GLU A 223 27.52 -4.67 10.13
C GLU A 223 28.70 -5.66 10.19
N ASN A 224 28.67 -6.71 9.37
CA ASN A 224 29.71 -7.75 9.36
C ASN A 224 30.88 -7.45 8.40
N ILE A 225 30.94 -6.26 7.82
CA ILE A 225 32.06 -5.81 6.94
C ILE A 225 32.40 -6.86 5.85
N GLY A 226 31.41 -7.45 5.23
CA GLY A 226 31.63 -8.36 4.11
C GLY A 226 31.02 -9.74 4.27
N ALA A 227 31.54 -10.66 3.50
CA ALA A 227 30.98 -11.97 3.30
C ALA A 227 31.08 -12.86 4.54
N ILE A 228 30.02 -13.61 4.79
CA ILE A 228 30.07 -14.75 5.73
C ILE A 228 30.98 -15.81 5.10
N GLY A 229 31.94 -16.29 5.84
CA GLY A 229 32.90 -17.28 5.34
C GLY A 229 33.42 -18.22 6.43
N ILE A 230 34.17 -19.19 6.02
CA ILE A 230 34.84 -20.13 6.89
C ILE A 230 36.34 -19.84 6.90
N LEU A 231 36.91 -19.80 8.10
CA LEU A 231 38.36 -19.85 8.29
C LEU A 231 38.79 -21.32 8.29
N THR A 232 39.56 -21.71 7.30
CA THR A 232 40.14 -23.06 7.22
C THR A 232 41.65 -23.00 7.51
N ALA A 233 42.17 -23.98 8.20
CA ALA A 233 43.61 -24.15 8.29
C ALA A 233 44.20 -24.45 6.92
N GLN A 234 45.24 -23.72 6.50
CA GLN A 234 45.96 -23.99 5.26
C GLN A 234 47.30 -24.64 5.61
N ASN A 235 47.53 -25.84 5.10
CA ASN A 235 48.83 -26.48 5.19
C ASN A 235 49.57 -26.35 3.86
N ASN A 236 50.83 -25.95 3.95
CA ASN A 236 51.71 -25.83 2.81
C ASN A 236 52.61 -27.07 2.61
N ASP A 237 52.47 -28.09 3.47
CA ASP A 237 53.32 -29.26 3.45
C ASP A 237 52.62 -30.52 2.93
N ILE A 238 53.40 -31.36 2.32
CA ILE A 238 53.03 -32.63 1.64
C ILE A 238 52.41 -33.67 2.60
N GLY A 239 52.26 -33.35 3.90
CA GLY A 239 51.83 -34.27 4.96
C GLY A 239 50.36 -34.24 5.35
N GLY A 240 49.51 -33.48 4.69
CA GLY A 240 48.07 -33.37 5.04
C GLY A 240 47.74 -32.25 6.03
N ALA A 241 46.49 -31.84 6.04
CA ALA A 241 46.03 -30.72 6.89
C ALA A 241 46.03 -31.11 8.38
N ILE A 242 46.74 -30.37 9.21
CA ILE A 242 46.65 -30.50 10.67
C ILE A 242 45.35 -29.78 11.10
N PRO A 243 44.38 -30.47 11.71
CA PRO A 243 43.17 -29.82 12.19
C PRO A 243 43.52 -28.77 13.25
N MET A 244 42.86 -27.61 13.21
CA MET A 244 42.93 -26.63 14.27
C MET A 244 42.59 -27.27 15.62
N THR A 245 43.38 -26.98 16.64
CA THR A 245 43.06 -27.43 17.99
C THR A 245 41.80 -26.74 18.52
N PRO A 246 41.08 -27.32 19.46
CA PRO A 246 39.89 -26.66 20.08
C PRO A 246 40.25 -25.33 20.73
N GLU A 247 41.48 -25.20 21.22
CA GLU A 247 42.03 -23.97 21.83
C GLU A 247 42.23 -22.87 20.76
N ASP A 248 42.82 -23.21 19.61
CA ASP A 248 43.02 -22.30 18.49
C ASP A 248 41.70 -21.77 17.96
N LYS A 249 40.71 -22.64 17.83
CA LYS A 249 39.35 -22.25 17.39
C LYS A 249 38.70 -21.25 18.36
N LYS A 250 38.82 -21.47 19.68
CA LYS A 250 38.33 -20.56 20.71
C LYS A 250 39.07 -19.22 20.71
N GLN A 251 40.37 -19.26 20.50
CA GLN A 251 41.19 -18.05 20.46
C GLN A 251 40.84 -17.19 19.25
N ILE A 252 40.80 -17.78 18.06
CA ILE A 252 40.41 -17.08 16.83
C ILE A 252 38.99 -16.50 16.94
N GLN A 253 38.06 -17.29 17.50
CA GLN A 253 36.69 -16.83 17.70
C GLN A 253 36.63 -15.64 18.67
N LYS A 254 37.42 -15.68 19.77
CA LYS A 254 37.52 -14.62 20.78
C LYS A 254 38.12 -13.32 20.18
N ASP A 255 39.16 -13.47 19.36
CA ASP A 255 39.84 -12.35 18.72
C ASP A 255 38.94 -11.75 17.63
N TRP A 256 38.17 -12.60 16.91
CA TRP A 256 37.19 -12.13 15.94
C TRP A 256 36.05 -11.32 16.56
N PHE A 257 35.52 -11.72 17.70
CA PHE A 257 34.46 -10.97 18.40
C PHE A 257 34.94 -9.76 19.20
N ARG A 258 36.22 -9.72 19.58
CA ARG A 258 36.84 -8.59 20.30
C ARG A 258 37.25 -7.43 19.42
N ARG A 259 37.38 -7.66 18.11
CA ARG A 259 37.93 -6.63 17.23
C ARG A 259 36.97 -5.43 17.15
N SER A 260 37.55 -4.23 17.24
CA SER A 260 36.92 -3.00 16.76
C SER A 260 36.77 -3.06 15.24
N LYS A 261 35.75 -2.41 14.67
CA LYS A 261 35.45 -2.49 13.22
C LYS A 261 36.61 -2.14 12.29
N ASP A 262 37.64 -1.45 12.84
CA ASP A 262 38.77 -0.93 12.08
C ASP A 262 40.10 -1.64 12.39
N GLU A 263 40.08 -2.69 13.20
CA GLU A 263 41.33 -3.40 13.58
C GLU A 263 41.66 -4.56 12.64
N LEU A 264 42.93 -4.58 12.22
CA LEU A 264 43.51 -5.69 11.48
C LEU A 264 43.70 -6.90 12.42
N ILE A 265 43.15 -8.06 12.09
CA ILE A 265 43.44 -9.29 12.84
C ILE A 265 44.77 -9.83 12.36
N ILE A 266 45.76 -9.86 13.25
CA ILE A 266 47.03 -10.52 13.02
C ILE A 266 46.97 -11.89 13.74
N THR A 267 47.10 -12.96 12.99
CA THR A 267 47.14 -14.32 13.53
C THR A 267 48.45 -15.01 13.11
N GLU A 268 49.03 -15.75 14.02
CA GLU A 268 50.23 -16.57 13.77
C GLU A 268 49.85 -17.89 13.09
N SER A 269 48.57 -18.25 13.09
CA SER A 269 48.07 -19.45 12.47
C SER A 269 47.92 -19.27 10.94
N ASN A 270 48.37 -20.26 10.19
CA ASN A 270 48.20 -20.27 8.73
C ASN A 270 46.75 -20.59 8.37
N VAL A 271 45.93 -19.55 8.23
CA VAL A 271 44.47 -19.67 7.98
C VAL A 271 44.12 -19.05 6.65
N LYS A 272 43.23 -19.73 5.92
CA LYS A 272 42.65 -19.25 4.68
C LYS A 272 41.17 -18.89 4.90
N TRP A 273 40.83 -17.67 4.54
CA TRP A 273 39.43 -17.26 4.49
C TRP A 273 38.77 -17.80 3.21
N GLN A 274 37.71 -18.58 3.36
CA GLN A 274 36.88 -19.04 2.26
C GLN A 274 35.49 -18.40 2.38
N PRO A 275 35.15 -17.48 1.47
CA PRO A 275 33.80 -16.87 1.50
C PRO A 275 32.75 -17.95 1.19
N MET A 276 31.73 -18.01 2.02
CA MET A 276 30.57 -18.92 1.87
C MET A 276 29.32 -18.19 1.35
N SER A 277 29.44 -16.90 1.11
CA SER A 277 28.36 -16.10 0.54
C SER A 277 28.62 -15.85 -0.95
N TYR A 278 27.56 -15.89 -1.73
CA TYR A 278 27.61 -15.37 -3.09
C TYR A 278 27.97 -13.89 -3.05
N PRO A 279 28.77 -13.40 -4.00
CA PRO A 279 28.98 -11.98 -4.20
C PRO A 279 27.62 -11.25 -4.27
N THR A 280 27.51 -10.08 -3.68
CA THR A 280 26.26 -9.28 -3.69
C THR A 280 25.76 -9.01 -5.11
N LYS A 281 26.67 -8.97 -6.08
CA LYS A 281 26.35 -8.81 -7.49
C LYS A 281 25.65 -10.04 -8.08
N ASP A 282 26.01 -11.24 -7.64
CA ASP A 282 25.43 -12.50 -8.14
C ASP A 282 24.06 -12.78 -7.53
N LEU A 283 23.72 -12.12 -6.42
CA LEU A 283 22.40 -12.23 -5.77
C LEU A 283 21.34 -11.34 -6.41
N MET A 284 21.68 -10.51 -7.41
CA MET A 284 20.74 -9.58 -8.08
C MET A 284 19.85 -8.78 -7.14
N LEU A 285 20.28 -8.58 -5.88
CA LEU A 285 19.46 -8.00 -4.81
C LEU A 285 18.89 -6.62 -5.15
N PHE A 286 19.58 -5.86 -6.00
CA PHE A 286 19.12 -4.53 -6.42
C PHE A 286 18.03 -4.63 -7.49
N GLU A 287 18.12 -5.60 -8.40
CA GLU A 287 17.12 -5.81 -9.44
C GLU A 287 15.83 -6.36 -8.84
N GLU A 288 15.93 -7.32 -7.90
CA GLU A 288 14.78 -7.82 -7.14
C GLU A 288 14.12 -6.74 -6.30
N LEU A 289 14.91 -5.87 -5.64
CA LEU A 289 14.37 -4.74 -4.88
C LEU A 289 13.59 -3.77 -5.79
N ASN A 290 14.08 -3.51 -6.98
CA ASN A 290 13.39 -2.67 -7.95
C ASN A 290 12.10 -3.35 -8.45
N ALA A 291 12.12 -4.66 -8.70
CA ALA A 291 10.92 -5.40 -9.09
C ALA A 291 9.83 -5.38 -8.00
N ASP A 292 10.21 -5.62 -6.74
CA ASP A 292 9.29 -5.53 -5.60
C ASP A 292 8.73 -4.10 -5.42
N LYS A 293 9.56 -3.08 -5.62
CA LYS A 293 9.15 -1.67 -5.59
C LYS A 293 8.15 -1.34 -6.71
N ILE A 294 8.40 -1.81 -7.93
CA ILE A 294 7.49 -1.63 -9.08
C ILE A 294 6.16 -2.30 -8.77
N ALA A 295 6.16 -3.57 -8.34
CA ALA A 295 4.94 -4.29 -7.99
C ALA A 295 4.12 -3.58 -6.91
N LEU A 296 4.80 -2.97 -5.93
CA LEU A 296 4.14 -2.15 -4.90
C LEU A 296 3.50 -0.90 -5.49
N ILE A 297 4.20 -0.17 -6.36
CA ILE A 297 3.71 1.06 -6.99
C ILE A 297 2.51 0.77 -7.89
N ASP A 298 2.59 -0.28 -8.72
CA ASP A 298 1.54 -0.71 -9.63
C ASP A 298 0.26 -1.13 -8.88
N ALA A 299 0.40 -1.79 -7.72
CA ALA A 299 -0.74 -2.18 -6.89
C ALA A 299 -1.55 -0.98 -6.36
N PHE A 300 -0.94 0.21 -6.29
CA PHE A 300 -1.62 1.45 -5.92
C PHE A 300 -2.01 2.32 -7.14
N GLY A 301 -1.88 1.79 -8.37
CA GLY A 301 -2.24 2.50 -9.59
C GLY A 301 -1.37 3.72 -9.88
N LEU A 302 -0.13 3.73 -9.40
CA LEU A 302 0.81 4.82 -9.62
C LEU A 302 1.90 4.42 -10.63
N SER A 303 2.56 5.40 -11.23
CA SER A 303 3.68 5.15 -12.13
C SER A 303 5.01 5.21 -11.39
N ILE A 304 5.94 4.33 -11.75
CA ILE A 304 7.33 4.35 -11.25
C ILE A 304 8.02 5.70 -11.49
N ASN A 305 7.67 6.39 -12.56
CA ASN A 305 8.22 7.69 -12.92
C ASN A 305 7.96 8.79 -11.86
N LEU A 306 7.02 8.57 -10.92
CA LEU A 306 6.76 9.48 -9.81
C LEU A 306 7.80 9.33 -8.68
N PHE A 307 8.54 8.22 -8.65
CA PHE A 307 9.41 7.83 -7.52
C PHE A 307 10.89 7.72 -7.88
N SER A 308 11.23 7.62 -9.16
CA SER A 308 12.61 7.46 -9.60
C SER A 308 13.02 8.58 -10.54
N SER A 309 14.21 9.12 -10.26
CA SER A 309 14.97 9.95 -11.21
C SER A 309 15.94 9.07 -11.96
N GLU A 310 15.46 7.98 -12.61
CA GLU A 310 16.35 7.14 -13.40
C GLU A 310 16.94 7.93 -14.58
N LYS A 311 18.22 7.70 -14.85
CA LYS A 311 18.92 8.29 -15.99
C LYS A 311 18.19 7.88 -17.28
N GLY A 312 17.52 8.83 -17.93
CA GLY A 312 16.81 8.58 -19.18
C GLY A 312 15.31 8.94 -19.16
N THR A 313 14.73 9.26 -18.01
CA THR A 313 13.36 9.73 -17.94
C THR A 313 13.31 11.20 -18.38
N THR A 314 12.65 11.48 -19.50
CA THR A 314 12.47 12.87 -19.96
C THR A 314 11.39 13.58 -19.12
N PHE A 315 11.49 14.89 -19.01
CA PHE A 315 10.50 15.68 -18.27
C PHE A 315 9.06 15.47 -18.80
N THR A 316 8.92 15.29 -20.11
CA THR A 316 7.64 14.98 -20.75
C THR A 316 7.06 13.65 -20.26
N ASN A 317 7.87 12.59 -20.20
CA ASN A 317 7.41 11.28 -19.74
C ASN A 317 6.93 11.31 -18.28
N VAL A 318 7.63 12.06 -17.42
CA VAL A 318 7.21 12.24 -16.01
C VAL A 318 5.86 12.95 -15.94
N ARG A 319 5.69 14.02 -16.72
CA ARG A 319 4.46 14.79 -16.76
C ARG A 319 3.28 13.96 -17.27
N ASP A 320 3.47 13.23 -18.36
CA ASP A 320 2.45 12.33 -18.91
C ASP A 320 2.09 11.22 -17.91
N SER A 321 3.07 10.66 -17.21
CA SER A 321 2.82 9.68 -16.16
C SER A 321 2.02 10.26 -14.99
N ILE A 322 2.31 11.49 -14.55
CA ILE A 322 1.54 12.15 -13.50
C ILE A 322 0.09 12.34 -13.96
N ARG A 323 -0.12 12.80 -15.20
CA ARG A 323 -1.44 12.98 -15.77
C ARG A 323 -2.24 11.69 -15.82
N MET A 324 -1.65 10.62 -16.34
CA MET A 324 -2.29 9.30 -16.37
C MET A 324 -2.69 8.83 -14.97
N CYS A 325 -1.82 8.98 -13.95
CA CYS A 325 -2.16 8.63 -12.59
C CYS A 325 -3.37 9.40 -12.05
N TYR A 326 -3.48 10.70 -12.38
CA TYR A 326 -4.66 11.49 -12.00
C TYR A 326 -5.91 10.99 -12.71
N GLN A 327 -5.86 10.80 -14.03
CA GLN A 327 -7.03 10.44 -14.85
C GLN A 327 -7.53 9.02 -14.54
N ASP A 328 -6.61 8.06 -14.40
CA ASP A 328 -6.98 6.64 -14.30
C ASP A 328 -7.23 6.19 -12.85
N THR A 329 -6.60 6.84 -11.87
CA THR A 329 -6.63 6.39 -10.47
C THR A 329 -7.15 7.45 -9.51
N ILE A 330 -6.51 8.62 -9.44
CA ILE A 330 -6.74 9.58 -8.35
C ILE A 330 -8.11 10.24 -8.44
N ILE A 331 -8.50 10.73 -9.62
CA ILE A 331 -9.79 11.41 -9.84
C ILE A 331 -10.95 10.44 -9.60
N PRO A 332 -10.99 9.24 -10.23
CA PRO A 332 -12.07 8.28 -10.01
C PRO A 332 -12.19 7.82 -8.55
N GLU A 333 -11.07 7.48 -7.91
CA GLU A 333 -11.10 7.02 -6.51
C GLU A 333 -11.53 8.13 -5.54
N THR A 334 -11.07 9.38 -5.75
CA THR A 334 -11.48 10.52 -4.92
C THR A 334 -12.96 10.81 -5.11
N GLN A 335 -13.46 10.77 -6.34
CA GLN A 335 -14.88 11.00 -6.62
C GLN A 335 -15.75 9.91 -6.02
N GLN A 336 -15.36 8.64 -6.12
CA GLN A 336 -16.07 7.51 -5.50
C GLN A 336 -16.16 7.66 -3.98
N MET A 337 -15.09 8.12 -3.36
CA MET A 337 -15.06 8.41 -1.92
C MET A 337 -16.05 9.52 -1.55
N TYR A 338 -16.10 10.58 -2.34
CA TYR A 338 -17.05 11.69 -2.13
C TYR A 338 -18.49 11.26 -2.36
N ASP A 339 -18.78 10.53 -3.41
CA ASP A 339 -20.13 10.00 -3.69
C ASP A 339 -20.62 9.09 -2.55
N SER A 340 -19.73 8.25 -2.00
CA SER A 340 -20.04 7.41 -0.84
C SER A 340 -20.31 8.22 0.42
N MET A 341 -19.56 9.29 0.64
CA MET A 341 -19.75 10.22 1.76
C MET A 341 -21.10 10.96 1.65
N MET A 342 -21.41 11.49 0.46
CA MET A 342 -22.66 12.22 0.22
C MET A 342 -23.89 11.34 0.39
N ASN A 343 -23.82 10.07 -0.05
CA ASN A 343 -24.89 9.10 0.12
C ASN A 343 -25.16 8.83 1.62
N GLN A 344 -24.14 8.60 2.44
CA GLN A 344 -24.30 8.33 3.87
C GLN A 344 -24.74 9.57 4.67
N LEU A 345 -24.38 10.76 4.23
CA LEU A 345 -24.90 12.01 4.77
C LEU A 345 -26.35 12.27 4.36
N GLY A 346 -26.83 11.61 3.29
CA GLY A 346 -28.18 11.79 2.73
C GLY A 346 -28.33 13.06 1.89
N LEU A 347 -27.21 13.72 1.56
CA LEU A 347 -27.20 14.95 0.74
C LEU A 347 -27.49 14.66 -0.74
N ASP A 348 -27.24 13.43 -1.20
CA ASP A 348 -27.64 12.94 -2.52
C ASP A 348 -29.16 13.02 -2.71
N LYS A 349 -29.96 12.77 -1.64
CA LYS A 349 -31.43 12.89 -1.65
C LYS A 349 -31.91 14.33 -1.78
N GLU A 350 -31.12 15.28 -1.34
CA GLU A 350 -31.34 16.71 -1.53
C GLU A 350 -30.97 17.16 -2.94
N GLY A 351 -30.36 16.27 -3.71
CA GLY A 351 -29.91 16.53 -5.08
C GLY A 351 -28.58 17.26 -5.15
N LEU A 352 -27.83 17.20 -4.06
CA LEU A 352 -26.48 17.78 -3.98
C LEU A 352 -25.43 16.73 -4.30
N ARG A 353 -24.35 17.18 -4.91
CA ARG A 353 -23.19 16.35 -5.27
C ARG A 353 -21.91 17.06 -4.93
N LEU A 354 -20.95 16.33 -4.38
CA LEU A 354 -19.61 16.83 -4.10
C LEU A 354 -18.66 16.38 -5.21
N ILE A 355 -18.05 17.34 -5.88
CA ILE A 355 -17.09 17.10 -6.97
C ILE A 355 -15.67 17.33 -6.44
N ALA A 356 -14.78 16.42 -6.76
CA ALA A 356 -13.35 16.59 -6.55
C ALA A 356 -12.73 17.31 -7.76
N GLU A 357 -12.54 18.60 -7.66
CA GLU A 357 -11.97 19.42 -8.73
C GLU A 357 -10.44 19.40 -8.68
N PHE A 358 -9.79 19.13 -9.80
CA PHE A 358 -8.34 19.11 -9.96
C PHE A 358 -7.84 20.06 -11.06
N ASP A 359 -8.70 20.83 -11.70
CA ASP A 359 -8.40 21.68 -12.89
C ASP A 359 -7.37 22.77 -12.58
N HIS A 360 -7.21 23.15 -11.30
CA HIS A 360 -6.19 24.08 -10.86
C HIS A 360 -4.76 23.53 -10.94
N LEU A 361 -4.58 22.21 -11.18
CA LEU A 361 -3.27 21.60 -11.27
C LEU A 361 -2.65 21.83 -12.65
N PRO A 362 -1.43 22.43 -12.74
CA PRO A 362 -0.82 22.76 -14.04
C PRO A 362 -0.64 21.56 -14.96
N VAL A 363 -0.51 20.34 -14.40
CA VAL A 363 -0.36 19.10 -15.15
C VAL A 363 -1.63 18.72 -15.92
N LEU A 364 -2.81 19.08 -15.40
CA LEU A 364 -4.11 18.82 -16.03
C LEU A 364 -4.58 19.99 -16.90
N ALA A 365 -4.26 21.23 -16.53
CA ALA A 365 -4.62 22.45 -17.26
C ALA A 365 -4.07 22.50 -18.69
N ASP A 366 -2.97 21.81 -18.97
CA ASP A 366 -2.40 21.72 -20.31
C ASP A 366 -3.26 20.93 -21.30
N ASP A 367 -4.14 20.06 -20.81
CA ASP A 367 -5.12 19.36 -21.65
C ASP A 367 -6.21 20.29 -22.12
N GLU A 368 -6.68 21.21 -21.29
CA GLU A 368 -7.60 22.26 -21.72
C GLU A 368 -6.96 23.12 -22.79
N PHE A 369 -5.68 23.43 -22.66
CA PHE A 369 -4.97 24.21 -23.68
C PHE A 369 -4.77 23.46 -24.99
N ALA A 370 -4.49 22.14 -24.92
CA ALA A 370 -4.41 21.26 -26.08
C ALA A 370 -5.79 21.03 -26.71
N LEU A 371 -6.84 20.84 -25.89
CA LEU A 371 -8.22 20.76 -26.33
C LEU A 371 -8.69 22.06 -26.99
N SER A 372 -8.43 23.20 -26.37
CA SER A 372 -8.73 24.50 -26.88
C SER A 372 -8.03 24.79 -28.22
N ARG A 373 -6.75 24.41 -28.36
CA ARG A 373 -6.04 24.47 -29.64
C ARG A 373 -6.64 23.55 -30.70
N SER A 374 -7.03 22.32 -30.33
CA SER A 374 -7.67 21.41 -31.26
C SER A 374 -9.06 21.89 -31.69
N MET A 375 -9.85 22.45 -30.78
CA MET A 375 -11.14 23.07 -31.09
C MET A 375 -10.96 24.29 -32.01
N LYS A 376 -9.97 25.13 -31.73
CA LYS A 376 -9.65 26.27 -32.59
C LYS A 376 -9.22 25.84 -33.99
N ALA A 377 -8.36 24.80 -34.08
CA ALA A 377 -7.93 24.25 -35.36
C ALA A 377 -9.11 23.62 -36.13
N ARG A 378 -10.04 22.94 -35.44
CA ARG A 378 -11.27 22.42 -36.04
C ARG A 378 -12.20 23.53 -36.50
N ALA A 379 -12.38 24.57 -35.71
CA ALA A 379 -13.17 25.76 -36.12
C ALA A 379 -12.56 26.46 -37.34
N GLU A 380 -11.25 26.67 -37.38
CA GLU A 380 -10.54 27.22 -38.55
C GLU A 380 -10.65 26.32 -39.80
N ALA A 381 -10.65 25.00 -39.61
CA ALA A 381 -10.88 24.03 -40.69
C ALA A 381 -12.31 24.11 -41.23
N LEU A 382 -13.30 24.17 -40.35
CA LEU A 382 -14.72 24.37 -40.71
C LEU A 382 -14.91 25.70 -41.48
N GLU A 383 -14.33 26.79 -41.01
CA GLU A 383 -14.39 28.09 -41.69
C GLU A 383 -13.83 28.02 -43.12
N LYS A 384 -12.70 27.31 -43.29
CA LYS A 384 -12.11 27.09 -44.63
C LYS A 384 -12.99 26.24 -45.55
N ILE A 385 -13.64 25.20 -45.02
CA ILE A 385 -14.54 24.30 -45.77
C ILE A 385 -15.76 25.12 -46.25
N VAL A 386 -16.36 25.91 -45.37
CA VAL A 386 -17.47 26.81 -45.71
C VAL A 386 -17.06 27.86 -46.74
N ALA A 387 -15.85 28.41 -46.61
CA ALA A 387 -15.31 29.39 -47.59
C ALA A 387 -15.06 28.77 -48.97
N MET A 388 -14.86 27.47 -49.08
CA MET A 388 -14.78 26.74 -50.35
C MET A 388 -16.16 26.46 -50.99
N GLY A 389 -17.26 26.93 -50.38
CA GLY A 389 -18.59 26.78 -50.91
C GLY A 389 -19.30 25.46 -50.62
N VAL A 390 -18.74 24.68 -49.69
CA VAL A 390 -19.38 23.43 -49.25
C VAL A 390 -20.42 23.76 -48.18
N THR A 391 -21.66 23.36 -48.40
CA THR A 391 -22.75 23.48 -47.42
C THR A 391 -22.72 22.25 -46.53
N LEU A 392 -22.42 22.40 -45.24
CA LEU A 392 -22.41 21.36 -44.23
C LEU A 392 -23.76 21.33 -43.50
N THR A 393 -24.24 20.14 -43.20
CA THR A 393 -25.41 19.94 -42.34
C THR A 393 -25.07 20.16 -40.86
N GLU A 394 -26.08 20.45 -40.04
CA GLU A 394 -25.88 20.68 -38.59
C GLU A 394 -25.23 19.49 -37.86
N GLU A 395 -25.55 18.27 -38.32
CA GLU A 395 -24.96 17.03 -37.79
C GLU A 395 -23.48 16.88 -38.18
N GLU A 396 -23.10 17.26 -39.40
CA GLU A 396 -21.72 17.22 -39.85
C GLU A 396 -20.88 18.28 -39.11
N ILE A 397 -21.44 19.48 -38.86
CA ILE A 397 -20.80 20.54 -38.07
C ILE A 397 -20.55 20.07 -36.64
N ARG A 398 -21.54 19.44 -36.00
CA ARG A 398 -21.39 18.88 -34.63
C ARG A 398 -20.34 17.74 -34.59
N SER A 399 -20.37 16.85 -35.56
CA SER A 399 -19.40 15.75 -35.66
C SER A 399 -17.96 16.25 -35.78
N ILE A 400 -17.73 17.28 -36.63
CA ILE A 400 -16.41 17.88 -36.83
C ILE A 400 -15.99 18.77 -35.63
N ALA A 401 -16.94 19.47 -35.02
CA ALA A 401 -16.70 20.25 -33.81
C ALA A 401 -16.39 19.35 -32.61
N GLY A 402 -16.90 18.09 -32.59
CA GLY A 402 -16.70 17.15 -31.48
C GLY A 402 -17.64 17.45 -30.31
N VAL A 403 -18.84 17.98 -30.58
CA VAL A 403 -19.90 18.29 -29.60
C VAL A 403 -21.13 17.42 -29.89
#